data_507c10c87ee9891b8a27a4eac6a71218
#
_entry.id   507c10c87ee9891b8a27a4eac6a71218
#
_cell.length_a   1.000
_cell.length_b   1.000
_cell.length_c   1.000
_cell.angle_alpha   90.00
_cell.angle_beta   90.00
_cell.angle_gamma   90.00
#
_symmetry.space_group_name_H-M   'P 1'
#
loop_
_entity.id
_entity.type
_entity.pdbx_description
1 polymer ?
#
loop_
_entity_poly.entity_id
_entity_poly.type
_entity_poly.pdbx_seq_one_letter_code
_entity_poly.pdbx_strand_id
1 'polypeptide(L)'
;TMILLINLYFWEKSMQRTEKANTSLAFVALKADGNREFSFFRNPGADMFKQDVILVKTGDSAASMRKVVPTIAKLVKKLATGEEILGPSIEGYIERGIRVNYFAEERGSERAIKMLVKKMAGEPFETDLPMPKFDRVEPAKPIEDLTKAKIAIVTTGGIVPVGNPEHIESSNATKYGDYTMEGMDSLSKEDYMTIHGGYDRQFVLEDPNLVIPLDVLRKMEKDGEFGELLPYFSSTTGTGTATNSAARFGDDIGKKFVEEGVDAVILTST
;
A
#
# COMPACT_ATOMS: atom_id res chain seq x y z
N THR A 1 11.38 -0.03 9.51
CA THR A 1 12.03 -1.06 10.36
C THR A 1 13.17 -0.48 11.19
N MET A 2 13.88 0.55 10.70
CA MET A 2 14.98 1.20 11.44
C MET A 2 14.52 2.14 12.55
N ILE A 3 13.32 2.70 12.49
CA ILE A 3 12.78 3.59 13.54
C ILE A 3 12.60 2.83 14.88
N LEU A 4 12.33 1.54 14.82
CA LEU A 4 12.13 0.69 16.02
C LEU A 4 13.45 0.37 16.73
N LEU A 5 14.55 0.21 16.00
CA LEU A 5 15.89 -0.08 16.58
C LEU A 5 16.51 1.12 17.30
N ILE A 6 16.23 2.34 16.84
CA ILE A 6 16.68 3.56 17.51
C ILE A 6 15.98 3.76 18.87
N ASN A 7 14.73 3.35 18.98
CA ASN A 7 13.97 3.43 20.23
C ASN A 7 14.50 2.48 21.33
N LEU A 8 15.09 1.34 20.98
CA LEU A 8 15.58 0.35 21.94
C LEU A 8 16.90 0.77 22.64
N TYR A 9 17.75 1.53 21.97
CA TYR A 9 19.05 1.94 22.53
C TYR A 9 18.97 3.16 23.46
N PHE A 10 17.94 4.00 23.32
CA PHE A 10 17.71 5.21 24.12
C PHE A 10 16.69 5.02 25.26
N TRP A 11 16.27 3.81 25.52
CA TRP A 11 15.17 3.49 26.42
C TRP A 11 15.36 3.99 27.86
N GLU A 12 16.54 3.94 28.40
CA GLU A 12 16.74 4.23 29.84
C GLU A 12 16.77 5.73 30.20
N LYS A 13 17.20 6.62 29.30
CA LYS A 13 17.30 8.05 29.59
C LYS A 13 16.16 8.92 29.08
N SER A 14 15.34 8.41 28.18
CA SER A 14 14.25 9.18 27.54
C SER A 14 12.85 8.67 27.90
N MET A 15 12.71 7.77 28.85
CA MET A 15 11.41 7.27 29.28
C MET A 15 10.70 8.31 30.13
N GLN A 16 9.65 8.91 29.57
CA GLN A 16 8.62 9.58 30.35
C GLN A 16 7.59 8.56 30.82
N ARG A 17 7.41 8.43 32.14
CA ARG A 17 6.32 7.62 32.68
C ARG A 17 5.03 8.42 32.62
N THR A 18 3.99 7.82 32.08
CA THR A 18 2.63 8.34 32.13
C THR A 18 1.70 7.29 32.73
N GLU A 19 0.84 7.73 33.65
CA GLU A 19 -0.22 6.88 34.21
C GLU A 19 -1.45 6.80 33.27
N LYS A 20 -1.45 7.61 32.18
CA LYS A 20 -2.60 7.76 31.28
C LYS A 20 -2.57 6.81 30.07
N ALA A 21 -1.46 6.13 29.81
CA ALA A 21 -1.30 5.26 28.65
C ALA A 21 -0.29 4.14 28.89
N ASN A 22 -0.55 3.00 28.30
CA ASN A 22 0.39 1.89 28.25
C ASN A 22 1.45 2.11 27.15
N THR A 23 2.63 1.51 27.33
CA THR A 23 3.63 1.48 26.27
C THR A 23 3.07 0.75 25.07
N SER A 24 3.22 1.33 23.86
CA SER A 24 2.92 0.61 22.63
C SER A 24 3.95 -0.50 22.44
N LEU A 25 3.48 -1.74 22.41
CA LEU A 25 4.32 -2.90 22.16
C LEU A 25 4.11 -3.34 20.71
N ALA A 26 5.19 -3.41 19.96
CA ALA A 26 5.21 -4.04 18.65
C ALA A 26 5.93 -5.39 18.78
N PHE A 27 5.24 -6.46 18.49
CA PHE A 27 5.82 -7.79 18.40
C PHE A 27 6.13 -8.08 16.93
N VAL A 28 7.35 -8.49 16.67
CA VAL A 28 7.77 -8.99 15.35
C VAL A 28 8.04 -10.47 15.51
N ALA A 29 7.17 -11.30 15.00
CA ALA A 29 7.41 -12.74 14.90
C ALA A 29 8.08 -13.03 13.56
N LEU A 30 9.20 -13.74 13.61
CA LEU A 30 9.83 -14.33 12.43
C LEU A 30 9.25 -15.72 12.23
N LYS A 31 8.56 -15.94 11.12
CA LYS A 31 8.10 -17.27 10.73
C LYS A 31 9.26 -18.10 10.18
N ALA A 32 9.11 -19.41 10.16
CA ALA A 32 10.12 -20.32 9.65
C ALA A 32 10.48 -20.09 8.17
N ASP A 33 9.58 -19.46 7.41
CA ASP A 33 9.74 -19.07 6.00
C ASP A 33 10.46 -17.72 5.80
N GLY A 34 10.93 -17.08 6.89
CA GLY A 34 11.58 -15.78 6.86
C GLY A 34 10.63 -14.58 6.80
N ASN A 35 9.33 -14.79 6.72
CA ASN A 35 8.33 -13.73 6.76
C ASN A 35 8.21 -13.15 8.17
N ARG A 36 7.88 -11.86 8.24
CA ARG A 36 7.70 -11.13 9.49
C ARG A 36 6.22 -10.86 9.71
N GLU A 37 5.75 -11.20 10.90
CA GLU A 37 4.41 -10.86 11.37
C GLU A 37 4.53 -9.75 12.41
N PHE A 38 3.70 -8.70 12.25
CA PHE A 38 3.68 -7.56 13.18
C PHE A 38 2.37 -7.57 13.96
N SER A 39 2.47 -7.59 15.26
CA SER A 39 1.32 -7.38 16.15
C SER A 39 1.54 -6.13 16.98
N PHE A 40 0.58 -5.21 16.95
CA PHE A 40 0.65 -3.96 17.70
C PHE A 40 -0.36 -3.99 18.85
N PHE A 41 0.12 -3.82 20.08
CA PHE A 41 -0.75 -3.60 21.23
C PHE A 41 -0.83 -2.10 21.53
N ARG A 42 -1.98 -1.49 21.22
CA ARG A 42 -2.28 -0.07 21.45
C ARG A 42 -3.61 0.06 22.18
N ASN A 43 -3.56 0.36 23.47
CA ASN A 43 -4.83 0.59 24.22
C ASN A 43 -4.63 1.62 25.34
N PRO A 44 -4.83 2.91 25.08
CA PRO A 44 -4.12 3.71 24.08
C PRO A 44 -2.61 3.59 24.29
N GLY A 45 -1.83 3.52 23.22
CA GLY A 45 -0.38 3.46 23.32
C GLY A 45 0.25 4.81 23.69
N ALA A 46 1.37 4.80 24.38
CA ALA A 46 2.09 6.02 24.76
C ALA A 46 2.57 6.85 23.55
N ASP A 47 2.75 6.20 22.40
CA ASP A 47 3.06 6.84 21.12
C ASP A 47 1.93 7.74 20.61
N MET A 48 0.70 7.51 21.03
CA MET A 48 -0.45 8.36 20.72
C MET A 48 -0.39 9.73 21.42
N PHE A 49 0.40 9.84 22.49
CA PHE A 49 0.54 11.05 23.30
C PHE A 49 1.86 11.80 23.07
N LYS A 50 2.78 11.21 22.31
CA LYS A 50 4.06 11.86 22.05
C LYS A 50 3.96 12.82 20.87
N GLN A 51 4.24 14.09 21.16
CA GLN A 51 4.43 15.13 20.16
C GLN A 51 5.84 15.10 19.51
N ASP A 52 6.72 14.20 19.94
CA ASP A 52 8.16 14.24 19.69
C ASP A 52 8.66 13.16 18.72
N VAL A 53 7.86 12.80 17.72
CA VAL A 53 8.32 11.93 16.63
C VAL A 53 8.84 12.78 15.48
N ILE A 54 10.12 12.63 15.12
CA ILE A 54 10.71 13.26 13.95
C ILE A 54 10.64 12.29 12.78
N LEU A 55 10.02 12.73 11.68
CA LEU A 55 9.91 11.96 10.45
C LEU A 55 10.90 12.48 9.42
N VAL A 56 11.69 11.58 8.84
CA VAL A 56 12.61 11.90 7.74
C VAL A 56 12.16 11.17 6.49
N LYS A 57 12.04 11.90 5.37
CA LYS A 57 11.65 11.32 4.10
C LYS A 57 12.78 10.46 3.53
N THR A 58 12.57 9.15 3.47
CA THR A 58 13.59 8.19 3.05
C THR A 58 13.61 7.90 1.54
N GLY A 59 12.61 8.38 0.78
CA GLY A 59 12.44 8.07 -0.65
C GLY A 59 11.92 6.64 -0.88
N ASP A 60 11.82 6.24 -2.15
CA ASP A 60 11.05 5.10 -2.61
C ASP A 60 11.87 3.79 -2.72
N SER A 61 13.12 3.78 -2.28
CA SER A 61 14.01 2.62 -2.39
C SER A 61 15.00 2.51 -1.23
N ALA A 62 15.51 1.31 -0.98
CA ALA A 62 16.59 1.06 -0.03
C ALA A 62 17.86 1.87 -0.36
N ALA A 63 18.11 2.14 -1.64
CA ALA A 63 19.24 2.97 -2.07
C ALA A 63 19.05 4.44 -1.69
N SER A 64 17.83 4.97 -1.77
CA SER A 64 17.52 6.34 -1.34
C SER A 64 17.56 6.49 0.18
N MET A 65 17.29 5.43 0.95
CA MET A 65 17.46 5.43 2.39
C MET A 65 18.90 5.76 2.82
N ARG A 66 19.91 5.27 2.09
CA ARG A 66 21.33 5.57 2.38
C ARG A 66 21.65 7.05 2.33
N LYS A 67 20.94 7.81 1.49
CA LYS A 67 21.16 9.27 1.36
C LYS A 67 20.70 10.06 2.58
N VAL A 68 19.73 9.53 3.32
CA VAL A 68 19.15 10.21 4.51
C VAL A 68 19.76 9.73 5.83
N VAL A 69 20.54 8.66 5.81
CA VAL A 69 21.25 8.16 7.02
C VAL A 69 22.06 9.26 7.71
N PRO A 70 22.83 10.13 7.02
CA PRO A 70 23.53 11.22 7.68
C PRO A 70 22.60 12.19 8.42
N THR A 71 21.46 12.56 7.84
CA THR A 71 20.44 13.41 8.48
C THR A 71 19.87 12.75 9.72
N ILE A 72 19.53 11.47 9.63
CA ILE A 72 19.03 10.69 10.77
C ILE A 72 20.09 10.63 11.88
N ALA A 73 21.33 10.31 11.53
CA ALA A 73 22.43 10.24 12.50
C ALA A 73 22.67 11.57 13.21
N LYS A 74 22.61 12.69 12.48
CA LYS A 74 22.72 14.03 13.04
C LYS A 74 21.59 14.32 14.05
N LEU A 75 20.35 14.03 13.68
CA LEU A 75 19.19 14.23 14.56
C LEU A 75 19.26 13.34 15.81
N VAL A 76 19.65 12.08 15.65
CA VAL A 76 19.86 11.14 16.76
C VAL A 76 20.95 11.66 17.71
N LYS A 77 22.07 12.15 17.17
CA LYS A 77 23.14 12.73 17.98
C LYS A 77 22.63 13.91 18.81
N LYS A 78 21.92 14.84 18.18
CA LYS A 78 21.33 16.01 18.87
C LYS A 78 20.40 15.61 20.00
N LEU A 79 19.51 14.63 19.73
CA LEU A 79 18.61 14.07 20.75
C LEU A 79 19.38 13.45 21.92
N ALA A 80 20.48 12.73 21.62
CA ALA A 80 21.28 12.06 22.62
C ALA A 80 22.08 13.04 23.51
N THR A 81 22.53 14.14 22.93
CA THR A 81 23.33 15.18 23.64
C THR A 81 22.46 16.27 24.25
N GLY A 82 21.16 16.28 24.03
CA GLY A 82 20.24 17.34 24.48
C GLY A 82 20.43 18.67 23.71
N GLU A 83 21.05 18.61 22.54
CA GLU A 83 21.15 19.78 21.66
C GLU A 83 19.79 20.15 21.06
N GLU A 84 19.56 21.44 20.86
CA GLU A 84 18.33 21.94 20.24
C GLU A 84 18.19 21.42 18.80
N ILE A 85 16.99 20.92 18.47
CA ILE A 85 16.60 20.57 17.11
C ILE A 85 15.86 21.76 16.51
N LEU A 86 16.45 22.33 15.48
CA LEU A 86 15.92 23.48 14.77
C LEU A 86 14.78 23.10 13.83
N GLY A 87 14.23 24.06 13.09
CA GLY A 87 13.11 23.84 12.19
C GLY A 87 13.40 22.87 11.01
N PRO A 88 12.34 22.32 10.40
CA PRO A 88 12.46 21.33 9.31
C PRO A 88 13.30 21.80 8.13
N SER A 89 13.24 23.07 7.77
CA SER A 89 14.03 23.68 6.69
C SER A 89 15.55 23.66 6.96
N ILE A 90 15.96 23.58 8.23
CA ILE A 90 17.37 23.55 8.64
C ILE A 90 17.85 22.12 8.85
N GLU A 91 17.02 21.28 9.47
CA GLU A 91 17.39 19.95 9.90
C GLU A 91 17.01 18.84 8.91
N GLY A 92 16.15 19.14 7.92
CA GLY A 92 15.80 18.21 6.84
C GLY A 92 14.79 17.11 7.22
N TYR A 93 14.02 17.29 8.27
CA TYR A 93 12.89 16.40 8.60
C TYR A 93 11.58 16.90 8.00
N ILE A 94 10.54 16.07 8.00
CA ILE A 94 9.22 16.41 7.45
C ILE A 94 8.50 17.38 8.40
N GLU A 95 8.04 18.49 7.87
CA GLU A 95 7.32 19.50 8.62
C GLU A 95 6.01 18.94 9.21
N ARG A 96 5.74 19.23 10.46
CA ARG A 96 4.56 18.76 11.21
C ARG A 96 3.37 19.71 11.12
N GLY A 97 3.32 20.62 10.15
CA GLY A 97 2.39 21.74 10.12
C GLY A 97 0.91 21.42 10.20
N ILE A 98 0.49 20.17 9.90
CA ILE A 98 -0.94 19.86 9.72
C ILE A 98 -1.59 19.22 10.97
N ARG A 99 -0.84 18.93 12.02
CA ARG A 99 -1.34 18.23 13.22
C ARG A 99 -1.39 19.06 14.49
N VAL A 100 -1.16 20.34 14.39
CA VAL A 100 -1.35 21.25 15.53
C VAL A 100 -2.83 21.53 15.64
N ASN A 101 -3.45 21.07 16.72
CA ASN A 101 -4.81 21.46 17.05
C ASN A 101 -4.82 22.95 17.37
N TYR A 102 -5.47 23.73 16.53
CA TYR A 102 -5.74 25.14 16.79
C TYR A 102 -7.25 25.39 16.68
N PHE A 103 -7.72 26.36 17.43
CA PHE A 103 -9.09 26.83 17.30
C PHE A 103 -9.17 27.81 16.12
N ALA A 104 -9.78 27.35 15.02
CA ALA A 104 -10.10 28.24 13.92
C ALA A 104 -11.34 29.08 14.26
N GLU A 105 -11.45 30.25 13.67
CA GLU A 105 -12.63 31.14 13.84
C GLU A 105 -13.91 30.47 13.34
N GLU A 106 -13.80 29.68 12.25
CA GLU A 106 -14.91 28.91 11.68
C GLU A 106 -14.76 27.41 11.96
N ARG A 107 -15.89 26.76 12.22
CA ARG A 107 -15.92 25.30 12.39
C ARG A 107 -15.55 24.60 11.08
N GLY A 108 -14.91 23.43 11.15
CA GLY A 108 -14.56 22.63 9.98
C GLY A 108 -15.78 22.28 9.10
N SER A 109 -16.92 22.00 9.71
CA SER A 109 -18.18 21.77 8.98
C SER A 109 -18.66 22.99 8.19
N GLU A 110 -18.50 24.19 8.75
CA GLU A 110 -18.87 25.45 8.08
C GLU A 110 -17.95 25.71 6.88
N ARG A 111 -16.64 25.54 7.05
CA ARG A 111 -15.68 25.63 5.94
C ARG A 111 -15.97 24.63 4.84
N ALA A 112 -16.31 23.38 5.19
CA ALA A 112 -16.67 22.34 4.23
C ALA A 112 -17.92 22.70 3.42
N ILE A 113 -18.96 23.23 4.05
CA ILE A 113 -20.18 23.71 3.36
C ILE A 113 -19.88 24.88 2.44
N LYS A 114 -19.11 25.88 2.89
CA LYS A 114 -18.69 27.00 2.03
C LYS A 114 -17.92 26.53 0.81
N MET A 115 -17.03 25.57 0.98
CA MET A 115 -16.27 24.93 -0.11
C MET A 115 -17.20 24.24 -1.11
N LEU A 116 -18.18 23.47 -0.60
CA LEU A 116 -19.17 22.77 -1.42
C LEU A 116 -20.02 23.77 -2.24
N VAL A 117 -20.51 24.84 -1.61
CA VAL A 117 -21.30 25.86 -2.28
C VAL A 117 -20.52 26.50 -3.42
N LYS A 118 -19.27 26.90 -3.19
CA LYS A 118 -18.40 27.43 -4.25
C LYS A 118 -18.21 26.42 -5.40
N LYS A 119 -17.95 25.16 -5.07
CA LYS A 119 -17.82 24.10 -6.07
C LYS A 119 -19.08 23.93 -6.91
N MET A 120 -20.25 23.96 -6.29
CA MET A 120 -21.54 23.87 -7.00
C MET A 120 -21.83 25.09 -7.87
N ALA A 121 -21.38 26.28 -7.46
CA ALA A 121 -21.49 27.52 -8.24
C ALA A 121 -20.44 27.63 -9.37
N GLY A 122 -19.51 26.70 -9.48
CA GLY A 122 -18.39 26.76 -10.44
C GLY A 122 -17.34 27.83 -10.09
N GLU A 123 -17.33 28.30 -8.86
CA GLU A 123 -16.39 29.30 -8.35
C GLU A 123 -15.06 28.63 -7.91
N PRO A 124 -13.93 29.34 -7.99
CA PRO A 124 -12.67 28.87 -7.44
C PRO A 124 -12.80 28.63 -5.93
N PHE A 125 -12.28 27.49 -5.47
CA PHE A 125 -12.20 27.16 -4.05
C PHE A 125 -10.86 26.48 -3.72
N GLU A 126 -10.43 26.60 -2.47
CA GLU A 126 -9.26 25.93 -1.95
C GLU A 126 -9.70 24.90 -0.91
N THR A 127 -8.99 23.78 -0.86
CA THR A 127 -9.18 22.76 0.17
C THR A 127 -8.24 23.00 1.35
N ASP A 128 -8.68 22.69 2.57
CA ASP A 128 -7.83 22.80 3.78
C ASP A 128 -6.57 21.94 3.68
N LEU A 129 -6.62 20.86 2.92
CA LEU A 129 -5.49 19.98 2.65
C LEU A 129 -5.24 19.91 1.14
N PRO A 130 -3.97 19.85 0.72
CA PRO A 130 -3.65 19.63 -0.69
C PRO A 130 -4.29 18.31 -1.17
N MET A 131 -5.10 18.39 -2.21
CA MET A 131 -5.64 17.19 -2.86
C MET A 131 -4.54 16.52 -3.69
N PRO A 132 -4.41 15.20 -3.63
CA PRO A 132 -3.51 14.50 -4.52
C PRO A 132 -3.93 14.72 -5.98
N LYS A 133 -2.97 14.99 -6.84
CA LYS A 133 -3.18 15.02 -8.29
C LYS A 133 -2.89 13.63 -8.83
N PHE A 134 -3.93 13.00 -9.37
CA PHE A 134 -3.79 11.73 -10.06
C PHE A 134 -3.65 11.97 -11.56
N ASP A 135 -2.88 11.15 -12.22
CA ASP A 135 -2.81 11.14 -13.67
C ASP A 135 -4.17 10.72 -14.25
N ARG A 136 -4.64 11.49 -15.22
CA ARG A 136 -5.85 11.13 -15.95
C ARG A 136 -5.47 10.22 -17.10
N VAL A 137 -6.12 9.08 -17.16
CA VAL A 137 -6.03 8.15 -18.30
C VAL A 137 -7.34 8.25 -19.06
N GLU A 138 -7.27 8.48 -20.37
CA GLU A 138 -8.45 8.46 -21.23
C GLU A 138 -9.05 7.05 -21.25
N PRO A 139 -10.37 6.90 -21.07
CA PRO A 139 -11.02 5.60 -21.14
C PRO A 139 -10.77 4.92 -22.48
N ALA A 140 -10.50 3.63 -22.45
CA ALA A 140 -10.42 2.84 -23.67
C ALA A 140 -11.77 2.84 -24.40
N LYS A 141 -11.73 2.56 -25.71
CA LYS A 141 -12.98 2.38 -26.49
C LYS A 141 -13.77 1.19 -25.94
N PRO A 142 -15.10 1.27 -25.91
CA PRO A 142 -15.92 0.12 -25.57
C PRO A 142 -15.64 -1.09 -26.46
N ILE A 143 -15.71 -2.29 -25.90
CA ILE A 143 -15.61 -3.53 -26.66
C ILE A 143 -16.90 -3.67 -27.47
N GLU A 144 -16.77 -3.85 -28.81
CA GLU A 144 -17.92 -3.94 -29.69
C GLU A 144 -18.67 -5.28 -29.55
N ASP A 145 -17.94 -6.38 -29.35
CA ASP A 145 -18.49 -7.73 -29.25
C ASP A 145 -17.77 -8.51 -28.15
N LEU A 146 -18.35 -8.54 -26.96
CA LEU A 146 -17.76 -9.21 -25.80
C LEU A 146 -17.59 -10.71 -26.03
N THR A 147 -18.47 -11.35 -26.83
CA THR A 147 -18.41 -12.79 -27.11
C THR A 147 -17.16 -13.23 -27.86
N LYS A 148 -16.38 -12.28 -28.39
CA LYS A 148 -15.10 -12.51 -29.07
C LYS A 148 -13.90 -11.98 -28.29
N ALA A 149 -14.16 -11.25 -27.22
CA ALA A 149 -13.12 -10.57 -26.48
C ALA A 149 -12.22 -11.55 -25.72
N LYS A 150 -10.92 -11.28 -25.78
CA LYS A 150 -9.91 -11.92 -24.94
C LYS A 150 -9.70 -11.14 -23.66
N ILE A 151 -9.92 -11.79 -22.52
CA ILE A 151 -9.88 -11.19 -21.19
C ILE A 151 -8.65 -11.67 -20.42
N ALA A 152 -7.96 -10.75 -19.75
CA ALA A 152 -6.88 -11.05 -18.81
C ALA A 152 -7.28 -10.67 -17.38
N ILE A 153 -6.61 -11.26 -16.39
CA ILE A 153 -6.76 -10.91 -14.97
C ILE A 153 -5.43 -10.39 -14.44
N VAL A 154 -5.51 -9.27 -13.73
CA VAL A 154 -4.41 -8.71 -12.92
C VAL A 154 -4.91 -8.53 -11.50
N THR A 155 -4.10 -8.83 -10.51
CA THR A 155 -4.46 -8.58 -9.12
C THR A 155 -3.35 -7.88 -8.34
N THR A 156 -3.76 -7.00 -7.45
CA THR A 156 -2.90 -6.46 -6.40
C THR A 156 -3.09 -7.19 -5.07
N GLY A 157 -3.92 -8.22 -5.03
CA GLY A 157 -4.27 -8.99 -3.84
C GLY A 157 -3.24 -10.01 -3.38
N GLY A 158 -2.08 -10.09 -4.05
CA GLY A 158 -0.95 -10.92 -3.63
C GLY A 158 -1.21 -12.42 -3.73
N ILE A 159 -1.97 -12.87 -4.73
CA ILE A 159 -2.20 -14.30 -4.99
C ILE A 159 -0.97 -14.88 -5.67
N VAL A 160 -0.38 -15.89 -5.08
CA VAL A 160 0.84 -16.57 -5.54
C VAL A 160 0.72 -18.07 -5.34
N PRO A 161 1.52 -18.91 -6.04
CA PRO A 161 1.64 -20.32 -5.72
C PRO A 161 2.05 -20.54 -4.27
N VAL A 162 1.62 -21.65 -3.68
CA VAL A 162 1.99 -22.02 -2.30
C VAL A 162 3.51 -22.05 -2.17
N GLY A 163 4.01 -21.45 -1.09
CA GLY A 163 5.44 -21.28 -0.87
C GLY A 163 6.05 -20.02 -1.48
N ASN A 164 5.29 -19.25 -2.30
CA ASN A 164 5.75 -17.99 -2.90
C ASN A 164 7.17 -18.11 -3.51
N PRO A 165 7.36 -18.93 -4.54
CA PRO A 165 8.68 -19.27 -5.06
C PRO A 165 9.43 -18.04 -5.61
N GLU A 166 8.75 -17.06 -6.15
CA GLU A 166 9.34 -15.80 -6.64
C GLU A 166 9.66 -14.82 -5.51
N HIS A 167 9.29 -15.15 -4.27
CA HIS A 167 9.49 -14.27 -3.11
C HIS A 167 8.93 -12.85 -3.34
N ILE A 168 7.68 -12.75 -3.81
CA ILE A 168 6.98 -11.46 -3.90
C ILE A 168 6.75 -10.96 -2.48
N GLU A 169 7.01 -9.69 -2.25
CA GLU A 169 6.91 -9.08 -0.93
C GLU A 169 5.43 -8.92 -0.52
N SER A 170 5.14 -9.18 0.74
CA SER A 170 3.77 -9.03 1.31
C SER A 170 3.29 -7.57 1.40
N SER A 171 4.21 -6.63 1.26
CA SER A 171 4.00 -5.18 1.17
C SER A 171 5.20 -4.53 0.50
N ASN A 172 5.00 -3.34 -0.08
CA ASN A 172 6.06 -2.62 -0.80
C ASN A 172 6.71 -3.46 -1.91
N ALA A 173 5.89 -4.11 -2.72
CA ALA A 173 6.35 -5.03 -3.74
C ALA A 173 7.31 -4.36 -4.74
N THR A 174 8.38 -5.07 -5.08
CA THR A 174 9.38 -4.63 -6.06
C THR A 174 9.27 -5.39 -7.38
N LYS A 175 8.39 -6.38 -7.42
CA LYS A 175 8.15 -7.27 -8.57
C LYS A 175 6.70 -7.77 -8.62
N TYR A 176 6.34 -8.35 -9.74
CA TYR A 176 5.09 -9.09 -9.95
C TYR A 176 5.44 -10.49 -10.51
N GLY A 177 4.47 -11.38 -10.56
CA GLY A 177 4.60 -12.70 -11.16
C GLY A 177 3.40 -13.03 -12.05
N ASP A 178 3.63 -13.90 -13.04
CA ASP A 178 2.59 -14.46 -13.89
C ASP A 178 2.39 -15.92 -13.51
N TYR A 179 1.13 -16.30 -13.26
CA TYR A 179 0.78 -17.61 -12.73
C TYR A 179 -0.27 -18.27 -13.60
N THR A 180 -0.05 -19.54 -13.91
CA THR A 180 -0.90 -20.30 -14.83
C THR A 180 -2.31 -20.54 -14.25
N MET A 181 -3.32 -20.51 -15.13
CA MET A 181 -4.67 -20.99 -14.90
C MET A 181 -5.05 -22.02 -15.97
N GLU A 182 -4.07 -22.50 -16.73
CA GLU A 182 -4.31 -23.43 -17.84
C GLU A 182 -4.89 -24.75 -17.32
N GLY A 183 -6.03 -25.15 -17.92
CA GLY A 183 -6.71 -26.38 -17.52
C GLY A 183 -7.41 -26.35 -16.16
N MET A 184 -7.43 -25.19 -15.48
CA MET A 184 -8.09 -25.03 -14.19
C MET A 184 -9.49 -24.44 -14.35
N ASP A 185 -10.47 -25.01 -13.64
CA ASP A 185 -11.82 -24.46 -13.51
C ASP A 185 -11.96 -23.54 -12.29
N SER A 186 -11.06 -23.64 -11.32
CA SER A 186 -10.98 -22.78 -10.14
C SER A 186 -9.58 -22.84 -9.54
N LEU A 187 -9.19 -21.84 -8.74
CA LEU A 187 -7.95 -21.90 -7.96
C LEU A 187 -8.18 -22.74 -6.70
N SER A 188 -7.24 -23.62 -6.41
CA SER A 188 -7.22 -24.45 -5.20
C SER A 188 -6.35 -23.81 -4.14
N LYS A 189 -6.75 -23.89 -2.87
CA LYS A 189 -5.95 -23.43 -1.71
C LYS A 189 -4.70 -24.28 -1.47
N GLU A 190 -4.65 -25.47 -2.04
CA GLU A 190 -3.50 -26.36 -2.00
C GLU A 190 -2.39 -25.86 -2.94
N ASP A 191 -2.75 -25.15 -4.00
CA ASP A 191 -1.84 -24.67 -5.04
C ASP A 191 -1.56 -23.17 -4.93
N TYR A 192 -2.53 -22.38 -4.44
CA TYR A 192 -2.45 -20.92 -4.38
C TYR A 192 -2.73 -20.38 -2.98
N MET A 193 -2.08 -19.28 -2.65
CA MET A 193 -2.24 -18.58 -1.38
C MET A 193 -2.15 -17.07 -1.57
N THR A 194 -2.64 -16.30 -0.62
CA THR A 194 -2.35 -14.87 -0.55
C THR A 194 -1.20 -14.58 0.40
N ILE A 195 -0.32 -13.69 -0.04
CA ILE A 195 0.77 -13.14 0.79
C ILE A 195 0.51 -11.70 1.24
N HIS A 196 -0.59 -11.09 0.80
CA HIS A 196 -0.89 -9.68 1.01
C HIS A 196 -0.95 -9.30 2.50
N GLY A 197 -0.17 -8.29 2.91
CA GLY A 197 -0.06 -7.86 4.31
C GLY A 197 -1.07 -6.80 4.75
N GLY A 198 -1.98 -6.35 3.88
CA GLY A 198 -2.85 -5.22 4.12
C GLY A 198 -4.32 -5.55 4.42
N TYR A 199 -4.73 -6.82 4.36
CA TYR A 199 -6.06 -7.27 4.70
C TYR A 199 -6.06 -8.58 5.50
N ASP A 200 -7.20 -8.95 6.07
CA ASP A 200 -7.36 -10.24 6.73
C ASP A 200 -7.37 -11.35 5.68
N ARG A 201 -6.36 -12.21 5.73
CA ARG A 201 -6.11 -13.25 4.73
C ARG A 201 -6.93 -14.51 4.95
N GLN A 202 -7.59 -14.67 6.09
CA GLN A 202 -8.21 -15.94 6.50
C GLN A 202 -9.12 -16.50 5.40
N PHE A 203 -10.05 -15.70 4.88
CA PHE A 203 -11.01 -16.14 3.87
C PHE A 203 -10.34 -16.46 2.53
N VAL A 204 -9.36 -15.68 2.11
CA VAL A 204 -8.66 -15.89 0.84
C VAL A 204 -7.71 -17.09 0.90
N LEU A 205 -7.19 -17.43 2.09
CA LEU A 205 -6.43 -18.67 2.30
C LEU A 205 -7.33 -19.92 2.27
N GLU A 206 -8.61 -19.77 2.55
CA GLU A 206 -9.60 -20.85 2.40
C GLU A 206 -10.10 -20.96 0.94
N ASP A 207 -10.25 -19.82 0.26
CA ASP A 207 -10.72 -19.74 -1.12
C ASP A 207 -10.05 -18.61 -1.90
N PRO A 208 -9.00 -18.89 -2.70
CA PRO A 208 -8.32 -17.89 -3.53
C PRO A 208 -9.22 -17.26 -4.60
N ASN A 209 -10.35 -17.93 -4.97
CA ASN A 209 -11.28 -17.41 -5.98
C ASN A 209 -12.00 -16.14 -5.50
N LEU A 210 -11.99 -15.84 -4.22
CA LEU A 210 -12.49 -14.55 -3.70
C LEU A 210 -11.69 -13.34 -4.23
N VAL A 211 -10.45 -13.54 -4.68
CA VAL A 211 -9.61 -12.49 -5.25
C VAL A 211 -9.39 -12.68 -6.75
N ILE A 212 -9.17 -13.91 -7.19
CA ILE A 212 -9.11 -14.28 -8.62
C ILE A 212 -10.34 -15.14 -8.91
N PRO A 213 -11.45 -14.58 -9.39
CA PRO A 213 -12.72 -15.29 -9.55
C PRO A 213 -12.69 -16.22 -10.77
N LEU A 214 -11.73 -17.16 -10.77
CA LEU A 214 -11.51 -18.07 -11.90
C LEU A 214 -12.72 -18.97 -12.14
N ASP A 215 -13.34 -19.49 -11.10
CA ASP A 215 -14.51 -20.35 -11.14
C ASP A 215 -15.68 -19.69 -11.87
N VAL A 216 -15.98 -18.43 -11.54
CA VAL A 216 -17.03 -17.65 -12.21
C VAL A 216 -16.64 -17.33 -13.65
N LEU A 217 -15.40 -16.89 -13.89
CA LEU A 217 -14.94 -16.52 -15.23
C LEU A 217 -14.88 -17.73 -16.17
N ARG A 218 -14.47 -18.90 -15.69
CA ARG A 218 -14.52 -20.14 -16.51
C ARG A 218 -15.96 -20.55 -16.85
N LYS A 219 -16.89 -20.31 -15.92
CA LYS A 219 -18.31 -20.54 -16.22
C LYS A 219 -18.79 -19.58 -17.30
N MET A 220 -18.53 -18.30 -17.18
CA MET A 220 -18.91 -17.27 -18.16
C MET A 220 -18.30 -17.55 -19.54
N GLU A 221 -17.04 -17.96 -19.61
CA GLU A 221 -16.37 -18.36 -20.85
C GLU A 221 -17.08 -19.55 -21.50
N LYS A 222 -17.38 -20.60 -20.71
CA LYS A 222 -18.12 -21.77 -21.19
C LYS A 222 -19.55 -21.44 -21.64
N ASP A 223 -20.20 -20.49 -21.00
CA ASP A 223 -21.53 -20.01 -21.36
C ASP A 223 -21.51 -19.06 -22.59
N GLY A 224 -20.31 -18.68 -23.08
CA GLY A 224 -20.11 -17.80 -24.24
C GLY A 224 -20.39 -16.33 -23.97
N GLU A 225 -20.32 -15.91 -22.71
CA GLU A 225 -20.51 -14.51 -22.33
C GLU A 225 -19.33 -13.63 -22.79
N PHE A 226 -18.13 -14.21 -22.92
CA PHE A 226 -16.97 -13.61 -23.59
C PHE A 226 -16.18 -14.67 -24.37
N GLY A 227 -15.18 -14.24 -25.16
CA GLY A 227 -14.50 -15.11 -26.10
C GLY A 227 -13.47 -16.05 -25.47
N GLU A 228 -12.48 -15.51 -24.78
CA GLU A 228 -11.34 -16.27 -24.25
C GLU A 228 -10.83 -15.66 -22.95
N LEU A 229 -10.54 -16.49 -21.94
CA LEU A 229 -9.80 -16.09 -20.76
C LEU A 229 -8.33 -16.47 -20.94
N LEU A 230 -7.43 -15.49 -20.75
CA LEU A 230 -5.99 -15.72 -20.82
C LEU A 230 -5.59 -16.87 -19.88
N PRO A 231 -4.69 -17.79 -20.27
CA PRO A 231 -4.38 -18.98 -19.47
C PRO A 231 -3.52 -18.71 -18.23
N TYR A 232 -3.27 -17.46 -17.90
CA TYR A 232 -2.55 -17.03 -16.69
C TYR A 232 -3.09 -15.70 -16.18
N PHE A 233 -2.76 -15.36 -14.93
CA PHE A 233 -2.99 -14.05 -14.34
C PHE A 233 -1.69 -13.43 -13.84
N SER A 234 -1.63 -12.11 -13.82
CA SER A 234 -0.51 -11.36 -13.23
C SER A 234 -0.86 -10.93 -11.81
N SER A 235 0.07 -11.12 -10.88
CA SER A 235 -0.15 -10.81 -9.47
C SER A 235 1.01 -10.06 -8.84
N THR A 236 0.67 -9.09 -8.00
CA THR A 236 1.59 -8.38 -7.11
C THR A 236 0.89 -8.04 -5.81
N THR A 237 1.59 -7.43 -4.88
CA THR A 237 1.00 -6.91 -3.64
C THR A 237 0.85 -5.39 -3.72
N GLY A 238 -0.39 -4.90 -3.55
CA GLY A 238 -0.68 -3.46 -3.65
C GLY A 238 -0.25 -2.65 -2.43
N THR A 239 -0.34 -3.23 -1.24
CA THR A 239 -0.07 -2.54 0.03
C THR A 239 1.32 -1.92 0.08
N GLY A 240 1.36 -0.60 0.21
CA GLY A 240 2.61 0.17 0.34
C GLY A 240 3.52 0.14 -0.88
N THR A 241 3.10 -0.47 -1.98
CA THR A 241 3.90 -0.51 -3.22
C THR A 241 4.05 0.89 -3.80
N ALA A 242 5.31 1.26 -4.07
CA ALA A 242 5.64 2.59 -4.59
C ALA A 242 4.98 2.80 -5.97
N THR A 243 4.44 4.00 -6.20
CA THR A 243 3.79 4.37 -7.47
C THR A 243 4.67 4.10 -8.70
N ASN A 244 5.97 4.37 -8.59
CA ASN A 244 6.91 4.08 -9.69
C ASN A 244 7.07 2.58 -9.97
N SER A 245 7.00 1.72 -8.93
CA SER A 245 7.02 0.27 -9.12
C SER A 245 5.72 -0.19 -9.78
N ALA A 246 4.57 0.30 -9.32
CA ALA A 246 3.27 -0.01 -9.90
C ALA A 246 3.18 0.43 -11.37
N ALA A 247 3.68 1.64 -11.71
CA ALA A 247 3.73 2.12 -13.08
C ALA A 247 4.57 1.19 -13.99
N ARG A 248 5.75 0.78 -13.51
CA ARG A 248 6.61 -0.16 -14.26
C ARG A 248 5.90 -1.51 -14.47
N PHE A 249 5.25 -2.06 -13.43
CA PHE A 249 4.49 -3.30 -13.58
C PHE A 249 3.36 -3.15 -14.59
N GLY A 250 2.62 -2.04 -14.53
CA GLY A 250 1.56 -1.72 -15.49
C GLY A 250 2.06 -1.61 -16.92
N ASP A 251 3.22 -0.97 -17.13
CA ASP A 251 3.85 -0.86 -18.44
C ASP A 251 4.29 -2.23 -19.00
N ASP A 252 4.92 -3.05 -18.16
CA ASP A 252 5.42 -4.37 -18.57
C ASP A 252 4.25 -5.32 -18.88
N ILE A 253 3.25 -5.41 -18.00
CA ILE A 253 2.05 -6.22 -18.17
C ILE A 253 1.22 -5.73 -19.36
N GLY A 254 1.05 -4.41 -19.49
CA GLY A 254 0.27 -3.82 -20.56
C GLY A 254 0.85 -4.10 -21.95
N LYS A 255 2.16 -3.98 -22.11
CA LYS A 255 2.86 -4.32 -23.38
C LYS A 255 2.63 -5.78 -23.75
N LYS A 256 2.79 -6.69 -22.78
CA LYS A 256 2.58 -8.11 -22.98
C LYS A 256 1.15 -8.42 -23.41
N PHE A 257 0.16 -7.81 -22.75
CA PHE A 257 -1.25 -8.01 -23.10
C PHE A 257 -1.60 -7.47 -24.49
N VAL A 258 -1.02 -6.35 -24.89
CA VAL A 258 -1.17 -5.82 -26.27
C VAL A 258 -0.58 -6.78 -27.29
N GLU A 259 0.60 -7.34 -27.03
CA GLU A 259 1.24 -8.33 -27.91
C GLU A 259 0.44 -9.62 -28.02
N GLU A 260 -0.25 -10.03 -26.96
CA GLU A 260 -1.10 -11.22 -26.89
C GLU A 260 -2.54 -10.98 -27.37
N GLY A 261 -2.87 -9.75 -27.77
CA GLY A 261 -4.18 -9.38 -28.30
C GLY A 261 -5.29 -9.39 -27.26
N VAL A 262 -4.99 -9.00 -26.03
CA VAL A 262 -5.99 -8.86 -24.95
C VAL A 262 -6.85 -7.62 -25.21
N ASP A 263 -8.18 -7.80 -25.17
CA ASP A 263 -9.16 -6.72 -25.39
C ASP A 263 -9.58 -6.05 -24.09
N ALA A 264 -9.57 -6.79 -22.97
CA ALA A 264 -9.96 -6.28 -21.65
C ALA A 264 -9.16 -6.89 -20.52
N VAL A 265 -9.04 -6.13 -19.44
CA VAL A 265 -8.36 -6.56 -18.21
C VAL A 265 -9.29 -6.39 -17.02
N ILE A 266 -9.45 -7.46 -16.25
CA ILE A 266 -10.09 -7.42 -14.94
C ILE A 266 -8.99 -7.18 -13.91
N LEU A 267 -9.01 -6.00 -13.29
CA LEU A 267 -8.07 -5.65 -12.22
C LEU A 267 -8.78 -5.82 -10.87
N THR A 268 -8.42 -6.87 -10.14
CA THR A 268 -8.89 -7.05 -8.77
C THR A 268 -7.96 -6.37 -7.79
N SER A 269 -8.55 -5.67 -6.84
CA SER A 269 -7.84 -4.88 -5.82
C SER A 269 -8.44 -5.15 -4.44
N THR A 270 -7.66 -4.98 -3.41
CA THR A 270 -8.05 -5.15 -2.01
C THR A 270 -8.00 -3.83 -1.27
#